data_5d9e46b3aefb23d053895d3892585090
#
_entry.id   5d9e46b3aefb23d053895d3892585090
#
_cell.length_a   1.000
_cell.length_b   1.000
_cell.length_c   1.000
_cell.angle_alpha   90.00
_cell.angle_beta   90.00
_cell.angle_gamma   90.00
#
_symmetry.space_group_name_H-M   'P 1'
#
loop_
_entity.id
_entity.type
_entity.pdbx_description
1 polymer ?
#
loop_
_entity_poly.entity_id
_entity_poly.type
_entity_poly.pdbx_seq_one_letter_code
_entity_poly.pdbx_strand_id
1 'polypeptide(L)'
;MAEPLKILIVDPHPDAVANLLRALNSFGTLEVVGDAGFGPVASTWAHTLDPAIVIVSVEEPLTRSLTTIQALMHGNPRWTVVGLVSQFDREVFRRTVLAGARDVLLRNSSSSDLHDSLVQAHNADAIRIAASGQDPTAPTGSIITVFGVKGGVGKTTLATNLAVALAQESSASVALVDLDVPFGDVALMLDLHPDHDILDAMPEAVLDDLERLQNLLVRTPHGVHVLAAPLAPDDAGALDSGRVGRLLSHLAALHQFVLVDTPVGLNELTAAALDVAELAMLVTTPEIAALRRTHACLRLLQGLEFSTSKLQLVLNRVESKTRVSASEAIEALGHPVTWRVSNDYAAMQGSALGRPVVQAQPNARISRDIQLVARQLAGAPVTSRGSWLPWRRRTALVTA
;
A
#
# COMPACT_ATOMS: atom_id res chain seq x y z
N MET A 1 26.03 -2.50 -30.68
CA MET A 1 25.62 -1.22 -30.11
C MET A 1 24.41 -1.54 -29.21
N ALA A 2 24.33 -0.99 -28.01
CA ALA A 2 23.18 -1.18 -27.16
C ALA A 2 21.92 -0.56 -27.82
N GLU A 3 20.77 -1.18 -27.65
CA GLU A 3 19.50 -0.66 -28.15
C GLU A 3 19.17 0.67 -27.43
N PRO A 4 18.68 1.71 -28.13
CA PRO A 4 18.40 3.00 -27.51
C PRO A 4 17.27 2.87 -26.49
N LEU A 5 17.35 3.65 -25.41
CA LEU A 5 16.29 3.71 -24.37
C LEU A 5 15.06 4.43 -24.94
N LYS A 6 13.92 3.76 -24.94
CA LYS A 6 12.65 4.31 -25.42
C LYS A 6 12.08 5.31 -24.40
N ILE A 7 11.68 6.48 -24.89
CA ILE A 7 11.12 7.56 -24.07
C ILE A 7 9.71 7.89 -24.55
N LEU A 8 8.78 8.00 -23.61
CA LEU A 8 7.46 8.61 -23.82
C LEU A 8 7.45 10.00 -23.18
N ILE A 9 7.01 11.03 -23.92
CA ILE A 9 6.83 12.39 -23.41
C ILE A 9 5.35 12.61 -23.08
N VAL A 10 5.06 13.02 -21.85
CA VAL A 10 3.71 13.38 -21.41
C VAL A 10 3.66 14.87 -21.12
N ASP A 11 3.21 15.63 -22.12
CA ASP A 11 3.10 17.09 -22.09
C ASP A 11 1.90 17.52 -22.95
N PRO A 12 0.97 18.37 -22.44
CA PRO A 12 -0.17 18.82 -23.19
C PRO A 12 0.16 19.88 -24.25
N HIS A 13 1.41 20.40 -24.27
CA HIS A 13 1.83 21.49 -25.15
C HIS A 13 2.71 20.99 -26.31
N PRO A 14 2.22 21.00 -27.56
CA PRO A 14 2.96 20.49 -28.73
C PRO A 14 4.33 21.16 -28.95
N ASP A 15 4.43 22.47 -28.68
CA ASP A 15 5.69 23.20 -28.82
C ASP A 15 6.74 22.74 -27.80
N ALA A 16 6.32 22.42 -26.59
CA ALA A 16 7.18 21.88 -25.54
C ALA A 16 7.68 20.46 -25.91
N VAL A 17 6.81 19.63 -26.42
CA VAL A 17 7.14 18.30 -26.96
C VAL A 17 8.18 18.42 -28.10
N ALA A 18 7.96 19.33 -29.08
CA ALA A 18 8.87 19.55 -30.18
C ALA A 18 10.26 20.02 -29.74
N ASN A 19 10.34 20.80 -28.66
CA ASN A 19 11.61 21.24 -28.06
C ASN A 19 12.35 20.08 -27.40
N LEU A 20 11.66 19.26 -26.61
CA LEU A 20 12.22 18.06 -25.99
C LEU A 20 12.69 17.04 -27.01
N LEU A 21 11.90 16.79 -28.06
CA LEU A 21 12.26 15.93 -29.17
C LEU A 21 13.60 16.35 -29.80
N ARG A 22 13.78 17.66 -30.08
CA ARG A 22 15.04 18.18 -30.63
C ARG A 22 16.21 18.02 -29.67
N ALA A 23 16.00 18.24 -28.38
CA ALA A 23 17.00 18.12 -27.35
C ALA A 23 17.47 16.66 -27.19
N LEU A 24 16.55 15.70 -27.17
CA LEU A 24 16.82 14.29 -26.88
C LEU A 24 17.31 13.50 -28.09
N ASN A 25 16.80 13.78 -29.31
CA ASN A 25 17.22 13.09 -30.53
C ASN A 25 18.66 13.40 -30.99
N SER A 26 19.34 14.35 -30.35
CA SER A 26 20.77 14.59 -30.58
C SER A 26 21.70 13.49 -30.04
N PHE A 27 21.13 12.60 -29.18
CA PHE A 27 21.86 11.52 -28.52
C PHE A 27 21.37 10.18 -29.08
N GLY A 28 22.20 9.42 -29.73
CA GLY A 28 21.83 8.11 -30.31
C GLY A 28 21.54 7.00 -29.30
N THR A 29 21.62 7.29 -28.00
CA THR A 29 21.32 6.37 -26.89
C THR A 29 19.87 6.50 -26.39
N LEU A 30 19.14 7.53 -26.81
CA LEU A 30 17.75 7.80 -26.45
C LEU A 30 16.87 7.84 -27.71
N GLU A 31 15.67 7.26 -27.64
CA GLU A 31 14.70 7.27 -28.73
C GLU A 31 13.32 7.70 -28.18
N VAL A 32 12.80 8.82 -28.62
CA VAL A 32 11.43 9.23 -28.29
C VAL A 32 10.46 8.47 -29.17
N VAL A 33 9.72 7.54 -28.55
CA VAL A 33 8.77 6.63 -29.24
C VAL A 33 7.35 7.19 -29.36
N GLY A 34 7.05 8.28 -28.64
CA GLY A 34 5.74 8.92 -28.73
C GLY A 34 5.56 10.07 -27.74
N ASP A 35 4.44 10.74 -27.87
CA ASP A 35 3.96 11.77 -26.93
C ASP A 35 2.49 11.60 -26.60
N ALA A 36 2.07 12.12 -25.44
CA ALA A 36 0.70 12.05 -24.96
C ALA A 36 0.34 13.25 -24.07
N GLY A 37 -0.95 13.56 -23.96
CA GLY A 37 -1.46 14.46 -22.91
C GLY A 37 -1.61 13.75 -21.57
N PHE A 38 -1.96 14.51 -20.52
CA PHE A 38 -2.17 13.96 -19.17
C PHE A 38 -3.35 12.98 -19.08
N GLY A 39 -3.32 12.12 -18.06
CA GLY A 39 -4.41 11.24 -17.67
C GLY A 39 -4.40 9.88 -18.39
N PRO A 40 -5.58 9.28 -18.64
CA PRO A 40 -5.68 7.90 -19.16
C PRO A 40 -4.98 7.67 -20.51
N VAL A 41 -4.88 8.73 -21.33
CA VAL A 41 -4.19 8.67 -22.62
C VAL A 41 -2.70 8.36 -22.43
N ALA A 42 -2.04 9.01 -21.45
CA ALA A 42 -0.65 8.73 -21.13
C ALA A 42 -0.43 7.26 -20.72
N SER A 43 -1.32 6.74 -19.86
CA SER A 43 -1.24 5.33 -19.43
C SER A 43 -1.44 4.36 -20.60
N THR A 44 -2.40 4.64 -21.50
CA THR A 44 -2.64 3.80 -22.68
C THR A 44 -1.42 3.77 -23.61
N TRP A 45 -0.84 4.93 -23.90
CA TRP A 45 0.37 5.01 -24.73
C TRP A 45 1.58 4.35 -24.08
N ALA A 46 1.76 4.54 -22.75
CA ALA A 46 2.85 3.90 -22.03
C ALA A 46 2.74 2.36 -22.09
N HIS A 47 1.55 1.78 -21.92
CA HIS A 47 1.35 0.34 -22.09
C HIS A 47 1.56 -0.15 -23.54
N THR A 48 1.21 0.67 -24.54
CA THR A 48 1.33 0.28 -25.96
C THR A 48 2.78 0.35 -26.44
N LEU A 49 3.53 1.37 -26.02
CA LEU A 49 4.88 1.64 -26.49
C LEU A 49 5.96 1.03 -25.60
N ASP A 50 5.61 0.63 -24.39
CA ASP A 50 6.49 0.07 -23.34
C ASP A 50 7.83 0.84 -23.23
N PRO A 51 7.79 2.16 -22.88
CA PRO A 51 8.99 2.97 -22.78
C PRO A 51 9.83 2.58 -21.55
N ALA A 52 11.14 2.75 -21.63
CA ALA A 52 12.04 2.64 -20.49
C ALA A 52 11.88 3.87 -19.54
N ILE A 53 11.67 5.04 -20.13
CA ILE A 53 11.56 6.32 -19.41
C ILE A 53 10.26 7.04 -19.83
N VAL A 54 9.52 7.60 -18.85
CA VAL A 54 8.38 8.47 -19.10
C VAL A 54 8.67 9.85 -18.51
N ILE A 55 8.75 10.86 -19.36
CA ILE A 55 8.94 12.25 -18.94
C ILE A 55 7.55 12.88 -18.80
N VAL A 56 7.21 13.37 -17.61
CA VAL A 56 5.92 14.00 -17.34
C VAL A 56 6.12 15.48 -17.01
N SER A 57 5.55 16.37 -17.82
CA SER A 57 5.50 17.80 -17.48
C SER A 57 4.73 18.03 -16.21
N VAL A 58 5.30 18.85 -15.31
CA VAL A 58 4.68 19.22 -14.05
C VAL A 58 4.38 20.71 -14.08
N GLU A 59 3.09 21.03 -14.18
CA GLU A 59 2.60 22.40 -14.32
C GLU A 59 1.31 22.62 -13.52
N GLU A 60 0.97 23.86 -13.25
CA GLU A 60 -0.28 24.22 -12.59
C GLU A 60 -1.50 24.06 -13.53
N PRO A 61 -2.61 23.51 -13.05
CA PRO A 61 -2.81 22.96 -11.71
C PRO A 61 -2.15 21.58 -11.54
N LEU A 62 -1.30 21.42 -10.52
CA LEU A 62 -0.47 20.24 -10.26
C LEU A 62 -1.25 18.92 -10.23
N THR A 63 -2.54 18.96 -9.90
CA THR A 63 -3.38 17.78 -9.75
C THR A 63 -3.33 16.85 -10.96
N ARG A 64 -3.35 17.40 -12.19
CA ARG A 64 -3.33 16.60 -13.42
C ARG A 64 -2.01 15.88 -13.61
N SER A 65 -0.90 16.59 -13.46
CA SER A 65 0.46 16.05 -13.61
C SER A 65 0.71 14.96 -12.55
N LEU A 66 0.42 15.25 -11.29
CA LEU A 66 0.65 14.32 -10.17
C LEU A 66 -0.23 13.06 -10.28
N THR A 67 -1.51 13.19 -10.61
CA THR A 67 -2.40 12.04 -10.83
C THR A 67 -1.92 11.18 -12.01
N THR A 68 -1.37 11.81 -13.06
CA THR A 68 -0.81 11.07 -14.20
C THR A 68 0.45 10.30 -13.80
N ILE A 69 1.36 10.90 -13.02
CA ILE A 69 2.54 10.22 -12.47
C ILE A 69 2.13 9.02 -11.63
N GLN A 70 1.18 9.20 -10.70
CA GLN A 70 0.66 8.12 -9.87
C GLN A 70 0.07 6.98 -10.71
N ALA A 71 -0.74 7.29 -11.71
CA ALA A 71 -1.35 6.30 -12.60
C ALA A 71 -0.30 5.51 -13.40
N LEU A 72 0.75 6.17 -13.90
CA LEU A 72 1.85 5.53 -14.62
C LEU A 72 2.62 4.58 -13.70
N MET A 73 2.96 5.02 -12.48
CA MET A 73 3.68 4.20 -11.51
C MET A 73 2.89 2.98 -11.03
N HIS A 74 1.56 3.11 -10.89
CA HIS A 74 0.68 1.97 -10.58
C HIS A 74 0.51 1.02 -11.78
N GLY A 75 0.57 1.56 -13.00
CA GLY A 75 0.40 0.78 -14.23
C GLY A 75 1.59 -0.14 -14.51
N ASN A 76 2.80 0.35 -14.32
CA ASN A 76 4.02 -0.44 -14.46
C ASN A 76 5.19 0.19 -13.68
N PRO A 77 5.62 -0.43 -12.57
CA PRO A 77 6.74 0.06 -11.74
C PRO A 77 8.12 0.04 -12.44
N ARG A 78 8.22 -0.57 -13.62
CA ARG A 78 9.46 -0.60 -14.43
C ARG A 78 9.74 0.70 -15.15
N TRP A 79 8.70 1.48 -15.42
CA TRP A 79 8.91 2.75 -16.07
C TRP A 79 9.63 3.72 -15.15
N THR A 80 10.73 4.26 -15.61
CA THR A 80 11.41 5.35 -14.90
C THR A 80 10.65 6.63 -15.18
N VAL A 81 9.78 7.05 -14.26
CA VAL A 81 8.98 8.28 -14.41
C VAL A 81 9.77 9.46 -13.88
N VAL A 82 9.98 10.48 -14.72
CA VAL A 82 10.72 11.71 -14.39
C VAL A 82 9.81 12.92 -14.56
N GLY A 83 9.72 13.76 -13.52
CA GLY A 83 9.00 15.03 -13.58
C GLY A 83 9.83 16.11 -14.28
N LEU A 84 9.20 16.92 -15.15
CA LEU A 84 9.85 18.05 -15.80
C LEU A 84 9.18 19.37 -15.38
N VAL A 85 9.88 20.21 -14.66
CA VAL A 85 9.38 21.48 -14.12
C VAL A 85 10.00 22.68 -14.84
N SER A 86 9.26 23.77 -14.96
CA SER A 86 9.76 25.01 -15.57
C SER A 86 10.67 25.80 -14.62
N GLN A 87 10.43 25.72 -13.33
CA GLN A 87 11.18 26.39 -12.27
C GLN A 87 11.34 25.46 -11.08
N PHE A 88 12.43 25.58 -10.34
CA PHE A 88 12.63 24.83 -9.11
C PHE A 88 11.78 25.43 -7.99
N ASP A 89 10.78 24.69 -7.57
CA ASP A 89 10.00 24.95 -6.38
C ASP A 89 10.06 23.75 -5.45
N ARG A 90 10.41 23.98 -4.18
CA ARG A 90 10.61 22.89 -3.21
C ARG A 90 9.35 22.06 -2.97
N GLU A 91 8.19 22.72 -2.93
CA GLU A 91 6.92 22.03 -2.69
C GLU A 91 6.47 21.24 -3.93
N VAL A 92 6.63 21.80 -5.13
CA VAL A 92 6.38 21.10 -6.41
C VAL A 92 7.30 19.90 -6.52
N PHE A 93 8.60 20.07 -6.24
CA PHE A 93 9.58 18.97 -6.22
C PHE A 93 9.13 17.86 -5.27
N ARG A 94 8.86 18.19 -4.01
CA ARG A 94 8.43 17.23 -2.99
C ARG A 94 7.17 16.47 -3.42
N ARG A 95 6.15 17.18 -3.90
CA ARG A 95 4.89 16.58 -4.34
C ARG A 95 5.07 15.68 -5.56
N THR A 96 5.94 16.02 -6.49
CA THR A 96 6.25 15.22 -7.68
C THR A 96 6.94 13.91 -7.31
N VAL A 97 7.91 13.95 -6.41
CA VAL A 97 8.58 12.75 -5.87
C VAL A 97 7.60 11.89 -5.07
N LEU A 98 6.75 12.49 -4.22
CA LEU A 98 5.71 11.76 -3.48
C LEU A 98 4.64 11.13 -4.38
N ALA A 99 4.42 11.69 -5.57
CA ALA A 99 3.54 11.06 -6.58
C ALA A 99 4.19 9.84 -7.26
N GLY A 100 5.49 9.58 -7.01
CA GLY A 100 6.22 8.43 -7.50
C GLY A 100 7.25 8.74 -8.59
N ALA A 101 7.45 10.01 -8.98
CA ALA A 101 8.53 10.35 -9.89
C ALA A 101 9.89 10.01 -9.26
N ARG A 102 10.79 9.44 -10.06
CA ARG A 102 12.13 9.04 -9.63
C ARG A 102 13.08 10.20 -9.52
N ASP A 103 12.85 11.21 -10.37
CA ASP A 103 13.63 12.44 -10.37
C ASP A 103 12.77 13.60 -10.88
N VAL A 104 13.23 14.83 -10.65
CA VAL A 104 12.59 16.05 -11.14
C VAL A 104 13.63 16.94 -11.78
N LEU A 105 13.50 17.16 -13.08
CA LEU A 105 14.44 17.91 -13.89
C LEU A 105 13.89 19.27 -14.27
N LEU A 106 14.76 20.24 -14.50
CA LEU A 106 14.39 21.54 -15.02
C LEU A 106 14.26 21.47 -16.55
N ARG A 107 13.17 22.02 -17.09
CA ARG A 107 12.90 22.10 -18.52
C ARG A 107 13.96 22.85 -19.32
N ASN A 108 14.59 23.83 -18.69
CA ASN A 108 15.63 24.68 -19.28
C ASN A 108 17.07 24.16 -19.07
N SER A 109 17.25 22.93 -18.59
CA SER A 109 18.55 22.29 -18.52
C SER A 109 19.16 22.11 -19.91
N SER A 110 20.49 22.03 -20.00
CA SER A 110 21.14 21.72 -21.27
C SER A 110 20.73 20.34 -21.79
N SER A 111 20.80 20.11 -23.09
CA SER A 111 20.47 18.81 -23.66
C SER A 111 21.36 17.68 -23.09
N SER A 112 22.64 17.99 -22.79
CA SER A 112 23.55 17.05 -22.14
C SER A 112 23.13 16.73 -20.73
N ASP A 113 22.76 17.74 -19.91
CA ASP A 113 22.36 17.53 -18.52
C ASP A 113 21.03 16.73 -18.45
N LEU A 114 20.09 17.00 -19.37
CA LEU A 114 18.86 16.21 -19.48
C LEU A 114 19.16 14.76 -19.84
N HIS A 115 20.03 14.53 -20.83
CA HIS A 115 20.44 13.19 -21.23
C HIS A 115 21.06 12.43 -20.06
N ASP A 116 22.08 13.02 -19.41
CA ASP A 116 22.82 12.35 -18.35
C ASP A 116 21.94 12.05 -17.13
N SER A 117 21.05 12.98 -16.77
CA SER A 117 20.10 12.79 -15.68
C SER A 117 19.07 11.68 -15.98
N LEU A 118 18.54 11.62 -17.21
CA LEU A 118 17.59 10.57 -17.61
C LEU A 118 18.24 9.19 -17.60
N VAL A 119 19.47 9.08 -18.13
CA VAL A 119 20.23 7.82 -18.13
C VAL A 119 20.60 7.41 -16.71
N GLN A 120 21.00 8.37 -15.87
CA GLN A 120 21.32 8.11 -14.47
C GLN A 120 20.09 7.63 -13.67
N ALA A 121 18.94 8.31 -13.83
CA ALA A 121 17.70 7.91 -13.19
C ALA A 121 17.28 6.49 -13.61
N HIS A 122 17.37 6.18 -14.91
CA HIS A 122 17.05 4.84 -15.41
C HIS A 122 18.01 3.77 -14.87
N ASN A 123 19.32 4.04 -14.88
CA ASN A 123 20.32 3.10 -14.36
C ASN A 123 20.15 2.87 -12.85
N ALA A 124 19.82 3.90 -12.08
CA ALA A 124 19.53 3.78 -10.66
C ALA A 124 18.29 2.91 -10.41
N ASP A 125 17.23 3.08 -11.21
CA ASP A 125 16.05 2.21 -11.17
C ASP A 125 16.37 0.78 -11.61
N ALA A 126 17.15 0.59 -12.65
CA ALA A 126 17.58 -0.74 -13.12
C ALA A 126 18.40 -1.48 -12.05
N ILE A 127 19.33 -0.78 -11.38
CA ILE A 127 20.10 -1.34 -10.26
C ILE A 127 19.17 -1.70 -9.11
N ARG A 128 18.21 -0.84 -8.76
CA ARG A 128 17.22 -1.08 -7.72
C ARG A 128 16.34 -2.29 -8.05
N ILE A 129 15.87 -2.41 -9.28
CA ILE A 129 15.06 -3.54 -9.76
C ILE A 129 15.92 -4.82 -9.77
N ALA A 130 17.17 -4.76 -10.22
CA ALA A 130 18.08 -5.91 -10.22
C ALA A 130 18.48 -6.34 -8.80
N ALA A 131 18.71 -5.39 -7.89
CA ALA A 131 19.01 -5.65 -6.48
C ALA A 131 17.82 -6.28 -5.73
N SER A 132 16.60 -6.03 -6.18
CA SER A 132 15.39 -6.65 -5.61
C SER A 132 15.27 -8.14 -5.94
N GLY A 133 16.10 -8.68 -6.85
CA GLY A 133 16.06 -10.11 -7.22
C GLY A 133 14.74 -10.58 -7.82
N GLN A 134 13.83 -9.65 -8.14
CA GLN A 134 12.48 -9.95 -8.62
C GLN A 134 12.40 -9.98 -10.13
N ASP A 135 11.74 -10.99 -10.64
CA ASP A 135 11.13 -10.93 -11.97
C ASP A 135 10.17 -9.72 -11.97
N PRO A 136 10.44 -8.69 -12.77
CA PRO A 136 9.61 -7.49 -12.80
C PRO A 136 8.18 -7.76 -13.34
N THR A 137 7.86 -8.99 -13.71
CA THR A 137 6.51 -9.45 -14.04
C THR A 137 5.79 -10.07 -12.85
N ALA A 138 6.48 -10.28 -11.71
CA ALA A 138 5.83 -10.76 -10.50
C ALA A 138 4.91 -9.64 -9.95
N PRO A 139 3.64 -9.91 -9.70
CA PRO A 139 2.75 -8.95 -9.07
C PRO A 139 3.32 -8.57 -7.70
N THR A 140 3.53 -7.27 -7.46
CA THR A 140 3.84 -6.78 -6.12
C THR A 140 2.70 -7.16 -5.19
N GLY A 141 3.02 -7.69 -4.01
CA GLY A 141 2.02 -8.09 -3.04
C GLY A 141 1.20 -6.90 -2.54
N SER A 142 0.00 -7.18 -2.06
CA SER A 142 -0.95 -6.17 -1.58
C SER A 142 -0.67 -5.81 -0.13
N ILE A 143 -0.43 -4.52 0.15
CA ILE A 143 -0.28 -4.00 1.51
C ILE A 143 -1.65 -3.64 2.07
N ILE A 144 -2.02 -4.29 3.19
CA ILE A 144 -3.30 -4.12 3.87
C ILE A 144 -3.04 -3.55 5.27
N THR A 145 -3.33 -2.27 5.46
CA THR A 145 -3.13 -1.59 6.74
C THR A 145 -4.41 -1.67 7.59
N VAL A 146 -4.31 -2.30 8.76
CA VAL A 146 -5.40 -2.41 9.74
C VAL A 146 -5.20 -1.34 10.81
N PHE A 147 -6.09 -0.37 10.89
CA PHE A 147 -5.97 0.76 11.81
C PHE A 147 -7.30 1.11 12.49
N GLY A 148 -7.22 1.92 13.52
CA GLY A 148 -8.40 2.38 14.25
C GLY A 148 -8.05 3.47 15.25
N VAL A 149 -9.02 4.35 15.52
CA VAL A 149 -8.81 5.57 16.34
C VAL A 149 -9.27 5.44 17.78
N LYS A 150 -9.64 4.24 18.20
CA LYS A 150 -9.96 3.92 19.60
C LYS A 150 -9.23 2.63 20.00
N GLY A 151 -8.64 2.61 21.19
CA GLY A 151 -8.04 1.40 21.75
C GLY A 151 -9.10 0.31 22.01
N GLY A 152 -8.70 -0.95 21.86
CA GLY A 152 -9.57 -2.09 22.15
C GLY A 152 -10.66 -2.39 21.12
N VAL A 153 -10.66 -1.76 19.93
CA VAL A 153 -11.63 -2.08 18.86
C VAL A 153 -11.35 -3.42 18.18
N GLY A 154 -10.20 -4.05 18.46
CA GLY A 154 -9.83 -5.37 17.94
C GLY A 154 -9.01 -5.36 16.66
N LYS A 155 -8.18 -4.33 16.42
CA LYS A 155 -7.25 -4.24 15.30
C LYS A 155 -6.33 -5.47 15.22
N THR A 156 -5.51 -5.67 16.26
CA THR A 156 -4.54 -6.76 16.36
C THR A 156 -5.21 -8.13 16.23
N THR A 157 -6.37 -8.32 16.88
CA THR A 157 -7.17 -9.55 16.75
C THR A 157 -7.61 -9.78 15.31
N LEU A 158 -8.06 -8.72 14.61
CA LEU A 158 -8.46 -8.82 13.20
C LEU A 158 -7.24 -9.09 12.32
N ALA A 159 -6.15 -8.34 12.48
CA ALA A 159 -4.94 -8.47 11.68
C ALA A 159 -4.34 -9.88 11.78
N THR A 160 -4.15 -10.41 13.00
CA THR A 160 -3.60 -11.74 13.23
C THR A 160 -4.47 -12.85 12.64
N ASN A 161 -5.77 -12.80 12.89
CA ASN A 161 -6.69 -13.82 12.39
C ASN A 161 -6.89 -13.74 10.86
N LEU A 162 -6.90 -12.52 10.30
CA LEU A 162 -6.99 -12.33 8.85
C LEU A 162 -5.72 -12.81 8.13
N ALA A 163 -4.53 -12.58 8.70
CA ALA A 163 -3.28 -13.10 8.16
C ALA A 163 -3.29 -14.64 8.09
N VAL A 164 -3.70 -15.30 9.17
CA VAL A 164 -3.82 -16.77 9.21
C VAL A 164 -4.89 -17.27 8.24
N ALA A 165 -6.04 -16.61 8.16
CA ALA A 165 -7.11 -17.01 7.24
C ALA A 165 -6.68 -16.82 5.76
N LEU A 166 -5.96 -15.75 5.42
CA LEU A 166 -5.42 -15.55 4.07
C LEU A 166 -4.42 -16.63 3.68
N ALA A 167 -3.49 -16.97 4.58
CA ALA A 167 -2.52 -18.03 4.32
C ALA A 167 -3.20 -19.40 4.09
N GLN A 168 -4.28 -19.70 4.83
CA GLN A 168 -5.02 -20.96 4.72
C GLN A 168 -5.95 -21.03 3.50
N GLU A 169 -6.69 -19.96 3.22
CA GLU A 169 -7.74 -19.94 2.18
C GLU A 169 -7.18 -19.76 0.76
N SER A 170 -6.00 -19.16 0.60
CA SER A 170 -5.44 -18.85 -0.72
C SER A 170 -4.10 -19.50 -1.02
N SER A 171 -3.48 -20.19 -0.05
CA SER A 171 -2.09 -20.67 -0.13
C SER A 171 -1.10 -19.54 -0.49
N ALA A 172 -1.48 -18.29 -0.25
CA ALA A 172 -0.66 -17.13 -0.52
C ALA A 172 0.48 -16.99 0.50
N SER A 173 1.59 -16.42 0.08
CA SER A 173 2.62 -15.98 1.01
C SER A 173 2.13 -14.72 1.73
N VAL A 174 2.07 -14.77 3.05
CA VAL A 174 1.54 -13.68 3.89
C VAL A 174 2.60 -13.23 4.88
N ALA A 175 2.88 -11.92 4.92
CA ALA A 175 3.60 -11.28 6.00
C ALA A 175 2.63 -10.53 6.92
N LEU A 176 2.92 -10.50 8.22
CA LEU A 176 2.23 -9.71 9.23
C LEU A 176 3.24 -8.88 9.99
N VAL A 177 3.06 -7.56 9.97
CA VAL A 177 3.96 -6.58 10.58
C VAL A 177 3.26 -5.90 11.75
N ASP A 178 3.88 -5.89 12.91
CA ASP A 178 3.41 -5.21 14.11
C ASP A 178 4.07 -3.84 14.24
N LEU A 179 3.32 -2.78 13.99
CA LEU A 179 3.77 -1.40 14.18
C LEU A 179 3.33 -0.79 15.53
N ASP A 180 2.62 -1.53 16.39
CA ASP A 180 2.16 -1.02 17.70
C ASP A 180 3.30 -1.04 18.75
N VAL A 181 4.40 -0.35 18.41
CA VAL A 181 5.59 -0.24 19.25
C VAL A 181 5.36 0.82 20.33
N PRO A 182 5.75 0.54 21.60
CA PRO A 182 6.50 -0.63 22.10
C PRO A 182 5.63 -1.79 22.63
N PHE A 183 4.31 -1.75 22.51
CA PHE A 183 3.40 -2.68 23.22
C PHE A 183 2.60 -3.56 22.24
N GLY A 184 3.24 -4.00 21.15
CA GLY A 184 2.58 -4.86 20.16
C GLY A 184 2.26 -6.26 20.71
N ASP A 185 1.09 -6.76 20.36
CA ASP A 185 0.56 -8.03 20.85
C ASP A 185 0.57 -9.15 19.78
N VAL A 186 1.04 -8.88 18.55
CA VAL A 186 0.97 -9.85 17.45
C VAL A 186 1.72 -11.15 17.79
N ALA A 187 2.95 -11.06 18.30
CA ALA A 187 3.73 -12.23 18.67
C ALA A 187 3.03 -13.05 19.76
N LEU A 188 2.50 -12.37 20.79
CA LEU A 188 1.76 -13.01 21.89
C LEU A 188 0.50 -13.71 21.39
N MET A 189 -0.27 -13.09 20.49
CA MET A 189 -1.49 -13.67 19.93
C MET A 189 -1.26 -14.87 19.01
N LEU A 190 -0.01 -15.11 18.61
CA LEU A 190 0.39 -16.21 17.75
C LEU A 190 1.30 -17.24 18.48
N ASP A 191 1.48 -17.09 19.81
CA ASP A 191 2.36 -17.91 20.65
C ASP A 191 3.80 -17.97 20.09
N LEU A 192 4.33 -16.81 19.69
CA LEU A 192 5.66 -16.66 19.11
C LEU A 192 6.63 -16.05 20.11
N HIS A 193 7.88 -16.50 20.03
CA HIS A 193 9.01 -15.93 20.75
C HIS A 193 10.08 -15.56 19.71
N PRO A 194 9.93 -14.39 19.04
CA PRO A 194 10.87 -13.98 18.00
C PRO A 194 12.23 -13.63 18.59
N ASP A 195 13.30 -14.05 17.89
CA ASP A 195 14.69 -13.65 18.21
C ASP A 195 15.01 -12.25 17.67
N HIS A 196 14.23 -11.78 16.72
CA HIS A 196 14.34 -10.49 16.04
C HIS A 196 13.02 -9.74 16.03
N ASP A 197 13.11 -8.42 16.00
CA ASP A 197 11.95 -7.54 15.93
C ASP A 197 12.07 -6.48 14.83
N ILE A 198 11.10 -5.59 14.74
CA ILE A 198 11.03 -4.57 13.69
C ILE A 198 12.18 -3.56 13.76
N LEU A 199 12.82 -3.36 14.94
CA LEU A 199 13.96 -2.46 15.06
C LEU A 199 15.20 -3.03 14.37
N ASP A 200 15.35 -4.36 14.33
CA ASP A 200 16.43 -5.02 13.60
C ASP A 200 16.32 -4.81 12.07
N ALA A 201 15.13 -4.51 11.57
CA ALA A 201 14.91 -4.19 10.17
C ALA A 201 15.23 -2.74 9.80
N MET A 202 15.44 -1.84 10.78
CA MET A 202 15.61 -0.40 10.53
C MET A 202 16.99 0.02 10.01
N PRO A 203 18.13 -0.67 10.31
CA PRO A 203 19.41 -0.32 9.71
C PRO A 203 19.35 -0.41 8.16
N GLU A 204 19.90 0.59 7.46
CA GLU A 204 19.91 0.66 5.98
C GLU A 204 20.49 -0.62 5.34
N ALA A 205 21.57 -1.16 5.92
CA ALA A 205 22.22 -2.38 5.44
C ALA A 205 21.35 -3.64 5.53
N VAL A 206 20.28 -3.60 6.34
CA VAL A 206 19.31 -4.69 6.48
C VAL A 206 18.08 -4.37 5.63
N LEU A 207 17.61 -3.12 5.71
CA LEU A 207 16.42 -2.66 5.01
C LEU A 207 16.53 -2.82 3.48
N ASP A 208 17.72 -2.59 2.93
CA ASP A 208 17.98 -2.71 1.48
C ASP A 208 18.38 -4.14 1.04
N ASP A 209 18.45 -5.09 1.97
CA ASP A 209 18.79 -6.49 1.69
C ASP A 209 17.57 -7.40 1.94
N LEU A 210 16.90 -7.80 0.86
CA LEU A 210 15.66 -8.60 0.94
C LEU A 210 15.86 -9.96 1.60
N GLU A 211 17.04 -10.59 1.44
CA GLU A 211 17.34 -11.87 2.07
C GLU A 211 17.48 -11.71 3.59
N ARG A 212 18.17 -10.65 4.04
CA ARG A 212 18.27 -10.33 5.47
C ARG A 212 16.90 -9.99 6.05
N LEU A 213 16.09 -9.18 5.37
CA LEU A 213 14.72 -8.89 5.80
C LEU A 213 13.89 -10.16 5.94
N GLN A 214 13.97 -11.07 4.97
CA GLN A 214 13.24 -12.34 5.03
C GLN A 214 13.68 -13.19 6.25
N ASN A 215 14.96 -13.14 6.62
CA ASN A 215 15.51 -13.90 7.75
C ASN A 215 15.11 -13.32 9.12
N LEU A 216 14.67 -12.06 9.20
CA LEU A 216 14.14 -11.48 10.44
C LEU A 216 12.71 -11.93 10.76
N LEU A 217 11.97 -12.43 9.77
CA LEU A 217 10.58 -12.81 9.96
C LEU A 217 10.48 -14.21 10.57
N VAL A 218 9.70 -14.32 11.64
CA VAL A 218 9.39 -15.62 12.24
C VAL A 218 8.25 -16.28 11.48
N ARG A 219 8.49 -17.50 11.00
CA ARG A 219 7.46 -18.29 10.32
C ARG A 219 6.57 -19.00 11.31
N THR A 220 5.28 -18.74 11.26
CA THR A 220 4.29 -19.46 12.08
C THR A 220 4.01 -20.87 11.52
N PRO A 221 3.50 -21.81 12.35
CA PRO A 221 3.00 -23.10 11.86
C PRO A 221 1.89 -22.99 10.82
N HIS A 222 1.28 -21.81 10.69
CA HIS A 222 0.15 -21.54 9.80
C HIS A 222 0.57 -20.90 8.46
N GLY A 223 1.90 -20.76 8.25
CA GLY A 223 2.44 -20.23 7.00
C GLY A 223 2.50 -18.71 6.92
N VAL A 224 2.20 -17.99 8.00
CA VAL A 224 2.38 -16.54 8.10
C VAL A 224 3.80 -16.21 8.53
N HIS A 225 4.44 -15.24 7.89
CA HIS A 225 5.73 -14.68 8.29
C HIS A 225 5.49 -13.42 9.10
N VAL A 226 6.01 -13.37 10.33
CA VAL A 226 5.72 -12.30 11.30
C VAL A 226 6.97 -11.48 11.57
N LEU A 227 6.88 -10.17 11.40
CA LEU A 227 7.82 -9.19 11.91
C LEU A 227 7.18 -8.51 13.11
N ALA A 228 7.63 -8.90 14.31
CA ALA A 228 7.02 -8.51 15.57
C ALA A 228 7.49 -7.13 16.04
N ALA A 229 6.71 -6.49 16.91
CA ALA A 229 7.17 -5.39 17.73
C ALA A 229 8.19 -5.90 18.80
N PRO A 230 9.06 -5.04 19.34
CA PRO A 230 9.96 -5.38 20.44
C PRO A 230 9.20 -5.92 21.65
N LEU A 231 9.72 -6.97 22.26
CA LEU A 231 9.13 -7.56 23.47
C LEU A 231 9.47 -6.76 24.75
N ALA A 232 10.55 -5.97 24.72
CA ALA A 232 11.00 -5.16 25.85
C ALA A 232 10.83 -3.66 25.56
N PRO A 233 10.14 -2.90 26.43
CA PRO A 233 9.92 -1.46 26.23
C PRO A 233 11.21 -0.62 26.20
N ASP A 234 12.27 -1.10 26.84
CA ASP A 234 13.55 -0.40 26.96
C ASP A 234 14.31 -0.33 25.62
N ASP A 235 14.00 -1.24 24.68
CA ASP A 235 14.59 -1.30 23.35
C ASP A 235 13.77 -0.49 22.32
N ALA A 236 12.68 0.15 22.72
CA ALA A 236 11.80 0.91 21.87
C ALA A 236 12.44 2.21 21.39
N GLY A 237 13.45 2.11 20.53
CA GLY A 237 13.88 3.22 19.69
C GLY A 237 12.68 3.73 18.87
N ALA A 238 12.65 5.04 18.58
CA ALA A 238 11.63 5.57 17.70
C ALA A 238 11.77 4.95 16.31
N LEU A 239 10.74 4.26 15.82
CA LEU A 239 10.68 3.82 14.43
C LEU A 239 10.65 5.05 13.52
N ASP A 240 11.53 5.07 12.53
CA ASP A 240 11.53 6.08 11.48
C ASP A 240 10.38 5.80 10.50
N SER A 241 9.39 6.70 10.45
CA SER A 241 8.22 6.56 9.58
C SER A 241 8.59 6.46 8.09
N GLY A 242 9.64 7.14 7.64
CA GLY A 242 10.13 7.06 6.27
C GLY A 242 10.69 5.66 5.94
N ARG A 243 11.37 5.01 6.89
CA ARG A 243 11.88 3.64 6.75
C ARG A 243 10.77 2.60 6.79
N VAL A 244 9.72 2.84 7.58
CA VAL A 244 8.55 1.95 7.64
C VAL A 244 7.90 1.80 6.26
N GLY A 245 7.69 2.88 5.52
CA GLY A 245 7.14 2.82 4.17
C GLY A 245 7.99 1.96 3.22
N ARG A 246 9.33 2.09 3.28
CA ARG A 246 10.27 1.27 2.50
C ARG A 246 10.22 -0.21 2.92
N LEU A 247 10.25 -0.48 4.22
CA LEU A 247 10.14 -1.83 4.77
C LEU A 247 8.88 -2.55 4.24
N LEU A 248 7.73 -1.90 4.33
CA LEU A 248 6.47 -2.48 3.88
C LEU A 248 6.47 -2.74 2.36
N SER A 249 7.06 -1.84 1.57
CA SER A 249 7.22 -2.00 0.13
C SER A 249 8.15 -3.18 -0.21
N HIS A 250 9.25 -3.36 0.52
CA HIS A 250 10.16 -4.49 0.35
C HIS A 250 9.51 -5.82 0.75
N LEU A 251 8.73 -5.84 1.83
CA LEU A 251 7.96 -7.04 2.20
C LEU A 251 6.87 -7.39 1.19
N ALA A 252 6.23 -6.39 0.57
CA ALA A 252 5.27 -6.62 -0.52
C ALA A 252 5.94 -7.16 -1.79
N ALA A 253 7.24 -6.96 -1.92
CA ALA A 253 8.02 -7.59 -2.94
C ALA A 253 8.28 -9.09 -2.70
N LEU A 254 8.27 -9.53 -1.43
CA LEU A 254 8.53 -10.91 -1.02
C LEU A 254 7.24 -11.72 -0.77
N HIS A 255 6.14 -11.07 -0.48
CA HIS A 255 4.88 -11.70 -0.07
C HIS A 255 3.69 -11.19 -0.87
N GLN A 256 2.73 -12.08 -1.18
CA GLN A 256 1.50 -11.71 -1.88
C GLN A 256 0.57 -10.81 -1.06
N PHE A 257 0.62 -10.93 0.27
CA PHE A 257 -0.10 -10.05 1.18
C PHE A 257 0.83 -9.61 2.31
N VAL A 258 0.82 -8.32 2.61
CA VAL A 258 1.47 -7.74 3.79
C VAL A 258 0.38 -7.09 4.64
N LEU A 259 0.03 -7.72 5.75
CA LEU A 259 -0.87 -7.14 6.74
C LEU A 259 -0.07 -6.31 7.73
N VAL A 260 -0.60 -5.14 8.07
CA VAL A 260 0.06 -4.21 8.99
C VAL A 260 -0.90 -3.91 10.14
N ASP A 261 -0.54 -4.34 11.35
CA ASP A 261 -1.21 -3.89 12.58
C ASP A 261 -0.60 -2.58 13.04
N THR A 262 -1.41 -1.57 13.35
CA THR A 262 -0.92 -0.21 13.63
C THR A 262 -1.24 0.21 15.06
N PRO A 263 -0.49 1.17 15.62
CA PRO A 263 -0.85 1.82 16.89
C PRO A 263 -2.23 2.48 16.82
N VAL A 264 -2.74 2.89 17.96
CA VAL A 264 -4.03 3.60 18.04
C VAL A 264 -3.89 5.01 17.50
N GLY A 265 -4.77 5.40 16.57
CA GLY A 265 -4.84 6.76 16.03
C GLY A 265 -4.17 6.91 14.67
N LEU A 266 -4.11 8.16 14.21
CA LEU A 266 -3.39 8.57 13.01
C LEU A 266 -2.07 9.26 13.41
N ASN A 267 -1.11 8.46 13.87
CA ASN A 267 0.26 8.92 14.12
C ASN A 267 1.13 8.76 12.87
N GLU A 268 2.40 9.12 12.94
CA GLU A 268 3.35 9.08 11.82
C GLU A 268 3.55 7.66 11.27
N LEU A 269 3.58 6.63 12.13
CA LEU A 269 3.71 5.23 11.70
C LEU A 269 2.47 4.74 10.96
N THR A 270 1.27 5.08 11.50
CA THR A 270 0.00 4.76 10.83
C THR A 270 -0.09 5.49 9.49
N ALA A 271 0.31 6.76 9.41
CA ALA A 271 0.32 7.53 8.17
C ALA A 271 1.27 6.90 7.14
N ALA A 272 2.50 6.56 7.54
CA ALA A 272 3.46 5.90 6.65
C ALA A 272 2.95 4.56 6.10
N ALA A 273 2.25 3.77 6.93
CA ALA A 273 1.63 2.53 6.50
C ALA A 273 0.44 2.76 5.55
N LEU A 274 -0.36 3.81 5.78
CA LEU A 274 -1.49 4.19 4.93
C LEU A 274 -1.03 4.71 3.56
N ASP A 275 0.09 5.43 3.50
CA ASP A 275 0.62 6.01 2.27
C ASP A 275 0.98 4.92 1.24
N VAL A 276 1.55 3.81 1.70
CA VAL A 276 1.93 2.67 0.84
C VAL A 276 0.84 1.60 0.72
N ALA A 277 -0.24 1.69 1.50
CA ALA A 277 -1.30 0.71 1.49
C ALA A 277 -2.08 0.70 0.17
N GLU A 278 -2.38 -0.49 -0.35
CA GLU A 278 -3.38 -0.71 -1.37
C GLU A 278 -4.80 -0.74 -0.77
N LEU A 279 -4.90 -1.23 0.47
CA LEU A 279 -6.15 -1.31 1.21
C LEU A 279 -5.96 -0.83 2.65
N ALA A 280 -6.79 0.10 3.09
CA ALA A 280 -6.82 0.63 4.46
C ALA A 280 -8.11 0.15 5.17
N MET A 281 -7.97 -0.72 6.16
CA MET A 281 -9.09 -1.27 6.94
C MET A 281 -9.28 -0.46 8.23
N LEU A 282 -10.24 0.47 8.24
CA LEU A 282 -10.58 1.25 9.44
C LEU A 282 -11.53 0.45 10.34
N VAL A 283 -11.02 0.01 11.47
CA VAL A 283 -11.76 -0.83 12.43
C VAL A 283 -12.46 0.03 13.48
N THR A 284 -13.75 -0.21 13.66
CA THR A 284 -14.58 0.43 14.70
C THR A 284 -15.51 -0.59 15.35
N THR A 285 -16.20 -0.18 16.41
CA THR A 285 -17.21 -0.99 17.11
C THR A 285 -18.53 -0.21 17.20
N PRO A 286 -19.70 -0.87 17.43
CA PRO A 286 -21.00 -0.21 17.58
C PRO A 286 -21.15 0.49 18.94
N GLU A 287 -20.07 1.07 19.44
CA GLU A 287 -20.05 1.90 20.64
C GLU A 287 -20.05 3.38 20.26
N ILE A 288 -20.87 4.21 20.90
CA ILE A 288 -21.02 5.65 20.57
C ILE A 288 -19.65 6.36 20.53
N ALA A 289 -18.76 6.09 21.50
CA ALA A 289 -17.45 6.72 21.55
C ALA A 289 -16.54 6.29 20.38
N ALA A 290 -16.62 5.02 19.95
CA ALA A 290 -15.88 4.53 18.80
C ALA A 290 -16.41 5.14 17.51
N LEU A 291 -17.72 5.13 17.31
CA LEU A 291 -18.37 5.72 16.13
C LEU A 291 -18.04 7.21 15.97
N ARG A 292 -18.13 7.98 17.08
CA ARG A 292 -17.80 9.41 17.07
C ARG A 292 -16.34 9.66 16.65
N ARG A 293 -15.39 8.91 17.20
CA ARG A 293 -13.97 9.04 16.85
C ARG A 293 -13.70 8.61 15.40
N THR A 294 -14.33 7.52 14.97
CA THR A 294 -14.23 7.04 13.60
C THR A 294 -14.80 8.05 12.60
N HIS A 295 -15.94 8.68 12.89
CA HIS A 295 -16.49 9.75 12.06
C HIS A 295 -15.53 10.95 11.96
N ALA A 296 -14.92 11.36 13.07
CA ALA A 296 -13.92 12.44 13.06
C ALA A 296 -12.68 12.06 12.22
N CYS A 297 -12.23 10.80 12.31
CA CYS A 297 -11.13 10.27 11.50
C CYS A 297 -11.47 10.28 10.01
N LEU A 298 -12.66 9.83 9.62
CA LEU A 298 -13.12 9.85 8.22
C LEU A 298 -13.10 11.27 7.64
N ARG A 299 -13.54 12.26 8.42
CA ARG A 299 -13.47 13.67 8.01
C ARG A 299 -12.05 14.18 7.87
N LEU A 300 -11.14 13.77 8.78
CA LEU A 300 -9.73 14.14 8.70
C LEU A 300 -9.07 13.54 7.44
N LEU A 301 -9.29 12.25 7.18
CA LEU A 301 -8.79 11.58 5.98
C LEU A 301 -9.33 12.22 4.70
N GLN A 302 -10.60 12.64 4.70
CA GLN A 302 -11.19 13.39 3.59
C GLN A 302 -10.52 14.75 3.39
N GLY A 303 -10.22 15.47 4.48
CA GLY A 303 -9.50 16.75 4.44
C GLY A 303 -8.05 16.61 3.97
N LEU A 304 -7.43 15.43 4.17
CA LEU A 304 -6.10 15.09 3.68
C LEU A 304 -6.13 14.49 2.25
N GLU A 305 -7.29 14.50 1.59
CA GLU A 305 -7.49 13.93 0.24
C GLU A 305 -7.10 12.44 0.15
N PHE A 306 -7.18 11.69 1.26
CA PHE A 306 -6.91 10.27 1.25
C PHE A 306 -7.91 9.55 0.35
N SER A 307 -7.41 8.66 -0.50
CA SER A 307 -8.24 7.96 -1.50
C SER A 307 -9.32 7.10 -0.83
N THR A 308 -10.58 7.50 -1.00
CA THR A 308 -11.73 6.76 -0.46
C THR A 308 -11.90 5.37 -1.07
N SER A 309 -11.33 5.11 -2.25
CA SER A 309 -11.34 3.79 -2.89
C SER A 309 -10.48 2.77 -2.15
N LYS A 310 -9.43 3.22 -1.47
CA LYS A 310 -8.57 2.37 -0.63
C LYS A 310 -9.17 2.13 0.76
N LEU A 311 -10.07 3.00 1.22
CA LEU A 311 -10.59 2.96 2.58
C LEU A 311 -11.79 2.02 2.70
N GLN A 312 -11.69 1.04 3.56
CA GLN A 312 -12.75 0.08 3.85
C GLN A 312 -13.05 0.05 5.34
N LEU A 313 -14.32 0.20 5.69
CA LEU A 313 -14.76 0.26 7.09
C LEU A 313 -15.15 -1.12 7.61
N VAL A 314 -14.54 -1.53 8.71
CA VAL A 314 -14.85 -2.78 9.41
C VAL A 314 -15.61 -2.48 10.71
N LEU A 315 -16.85 -2.88 10.78
CA LEU A 315 -17.63 -2.84 12.03
C LEU A 315 -17.42 -4.14 12.79
N ASN A 316 -16.56 -4.10 13.81
CA ASN A 316 -16.22 -5.23 14.65
C ASN A 316 -17.15 -5.33 15.88
N ARG A 317 -17.19 -6.50 16.50
CA ARG A 317 -18.02 -6.81 17.69
C ARG A 317 -19.51 -6.55 17.48
N VAL A 318 -20.00 -6.94 16.30
CA VAL A 318 -21.44 -6.83 16.00
C VAL A 318 -22.19 -7.97 16.70
N GLU A 319 -23.22 -7.59 17.45
CA GLU A 319 -24.12 -8.55 18.12
C GLU A 319 -25.54 -8.42 17.55
N SER A 320 -26.31 -9.49 17.65
CA SER A 320 -27.72 -9.47 17.26
C SER A 320 -28.60 -8.60 18.17
N LYS A 321 -28.09 -8.21 19.34
CA LYS A 321 -28.82 -7.43 20.38
C LYS A 321 -28.04 -6.19 20.82
N THR A 322 -27.24 -5.57 19.96
CA THR A 322 -26.56 -4.30 20.29
C THR A 322 -27.56 -3.16 20.43
N ARG A 323 -27.23 -2.20 21.33
CA ARG A 323 -28.03 -0.96 21.48
C ARG A 323 -27.95 -0.07 20.22
N VAL A 324 -26.89 -0.18 19.47
CA VAL A 324 -26.70 0.49 18.17
C VAL A 324 -26.69 -0.58 17.09
N SER A 325 -27.68 -0.55 16.22
CA SER A 325 -27.75 -1.44 15.07
C SER A 325 -26.68 -1.10 14.02
N ALA A 326 -26.37 -2.04 13.13
CA ALA A 326 -25.42 -1.76 12.05
C ALA A 326 -25.91 -0.64 11.12
N SER A 327 -27.23 -0.46 10.94
CA SER A 327 -27.80 0.64 10.15
C SER A 327 -27.61 1.99 10.83
N GLU A 328 -27.84 2.09 12.12
CA GLU A 328 -27.59 3.30 12.91
C GLU A 328 -26.09 3.65 12.94
N ALA A 329 -25.20 2.64 12.99
CA ALA A 329 -23.77 2.86 12.91
C ALA A 329 -23.36 3.44 11.54
N ILE A 330 -23.91 2.92 10.42
CA ILE A 330 -23.67 3.44 9.07
C ILE A 330 -24.15 4.89 8.95
N GLU A 331 -25.33 5.19 9.46
CA GLU A 331 -25.90 6.55 9.45
C GLU A 331 -25.02 7.52 10.27
N ALA A 332 -24.60 7.11 11.46
CA ALA A 332 -23.74 7.91 12.33
C ALA A 332 -22.35 8.16 11.74
N LEU A 333 -21.83 7.24 10.92
CA LEU A 333 -20.52 7.36 10.28
C LEU A 333 -20.56 8.14 8.98
N GLY A 334 -21.73 8.21 8.31
CA GLY A 334 -21.84 8.79 6.97
C GLY A 334 -20.99 8.08 5.91
N HIS A 335 -20.60 6.81 6.18
CA HIS A 335 -19.73 6.00 5.32
C HIS A 335 -20.23 4.55 5.32
N PRO A 336 -20.25 3.86 4.16
CA PRO A 336 -20.67 2.47 4.11
C PRO A 336 -19.75 1.56 4.92
N VAL A 337 -20.32 0.62 5.66
CA VAL A 337 -19.59 -0.47 6.31
C VAL A 337 -19.39 -1.60 5.32
N THR A 338 -18.12 -1.91 5.03
CA THR A 338 -17.75 -2.95 4.05
C THR A 338 -17.87 -4.34 4.67
N TRP A 339 -17.32 -4.51 5.87
CA TRP A 339 -17.32 -5.79 6.57
C TRP A 339 -17.87 -5.67 7.98
N ARG A 340 -18.53 -6.73 8.40
CA ARG A 340 -19.05 -6.88 9.77
C ARG A 340 -18.43 -8.12 10.36
N VAL A 341 -17.88 -7.98 11.56
CA VAL A 341 -17.28 -9.08 12.33
C VAL A 341 -18.06 -9.25 13.61
N SER A 342 -18.53 -10.46 13.83
CA SER A 342 -19.37 -10.80 14.99
C SER A 342 -18.62 -10.65 16.31
N ASN A 343 -19.31 -10.20 17.35
CA ASN A 343 -18.83 -10.33 18.72
C ASN A 343 -18.95 -11.79 19.15
N ASP A 344 -17.81 -12.43 19.40
CA ASP A 344 -17.78 -13.83 19.77
C ASP A 344 -16.77 -14.04 20.91
N TYR A 345 -17.20 -14.74 21.96
CA TYR A 345 -16.34 -15.05 23.09
C TYR A 345 -15.13 -15.92 22.71
N ALA A 346 -15.25 -16.69 21.62
CA ALA A 346 -14.17 -17.49 21.06
C ALA A 346 -12.91 -16.66 20.75
N ALA A 347 -13.08 -15.38 20.34
CA ALA A 347 -11.94 -14.49 20.10
C ALA A 347 -11.13 -14.21 21.37
N MET A 348 -11.82 -13.96 22.48
CA MET A 348 -11.17 -13.75 23.78
C MET A 348 -10.42 -15.00 24.26
N GLN A 349 -11.03 -16.17 24.10
CA GLN A 349 -10.38 -17.44 24.44
C GLN A 349 -9.13 -17.69 23.58
N GLY A 350 -9.23 -17.46 22.27
CA GLY A 350 -8.12 -17.60 21.34
C GLY A 350 -6.95 -16.70 21.70
N SER A 351 -7.20 -15.41 21.92
CA SER A 351 -6.19 -14.42 22.30
C SER A 351 -5.51 -14.77 23.64
N ALA A 352 -6.28 -15.23 24.64
CA ALA A 352 -5.74 -15.62 25.93
C ALA A 352 -4.83 -16.86 25.88
N LEU A 353 -4.95 -17.68 24.85
CA LEU A 353 -4.18 -18.91 24.65
C LEU A 353 -3.09 -18.76 23.57
N GLY A 354 -2.87 -17.56 23.02
CA GLY A 354 -1.95 -17.35 21.90
C GLY A 354 -2.35 -18.10 20.62
N ARG A 355 -3.63 -18.40 20.45
CA ARG A 355 -4.15 -19.18 19.32
C ARG A 355 -5.16 -18.41 18.52
N PRO A 356 -4.91 -18.15 17.22
CA PRO A 356 -5.88 -17.48 16.35
C PRO A 356 -7.23 -18.20 16.35
N VAL A 357 -8.32 -17.46 16.53
CA VAL A 357 -9.67 -18.04 16.63
C VAL A 357 -10.09 -18.74 15.34
N VAL A 358 -9.66 -18.26 14.19
CA VAL A 358 -9.93 -18.87 12.88
C VAL A 358 -9.40 -20.30 12.79
N GLN A 359 -8.41 -20.64 13.61
CA GLN A 359 -7.82 -21.96 13.71
C GLN A 359 -8.35 -22.75 14.89
N ALA A 360 -8.35 -22.13 16.09
CA ALA A 360 -8.79 -22.81 17.32
C ALA A 360 -10.29 -23.20 17.25
N GLN A 361 -11.10 -22.36 16.62
CA GLN A 361 -12.55 -22.54 16.48
C GLN A 361 -13.01 -22.09 15.07
N PRO A 362 -12.69 -22.85 14.00
CA PRO A 362 -12.95 -22.42 12.61
C PRO A 362 -14.44 -22.26 12.29
N ASN A 363 -15.30 -22.90 13.06
CA ASN A 363 -16.76 -22.81 12.91
C ASN A 363 -17.43 -21.73 13.77
N ALA A 364 -16.66 -20.96 14.59
CA ALA A 364 -17.20 -19.82 15.33
C ALA A 364 -17.70 -18.73 14.36
N ARG A 365 -18.64 -17.89 14.81
CA ARG A 365 -19.20 -16.83 13.95
C ARG A 365 -18.10 -15.88 13.47
N ILE A 366 -17.26 -15.41 14.39
CA ILE A 366 -16.14 -14.54 14.09
C ILE A 366 -15.17 -15.17 13.08
N SER A 367 -14.88 -16.47 13.19
CA SER A 367 -13.99 -17.17 12.28
C SER A 367 -14.55 -17.19 10.87
N ARG A 368 -15.85 -17.50 10.70
CA ARG A 368 -16.52 -17.47 9.41
C ARG A 368 -16.55 -16.08 8.78
N ASP A 369 -16.77 -15.03 9.60
CA ASP A 369 -16.74 -13.65 9.11
C ASP A 369 -15.35 -13.28 8.59
N ILE A 370 -14.28 -13.60 9.35
CA ILE A 370 -12.89 -13.31 8.95
C ILE A 370 -12.47 -14.14 7.73
N GLN A 371 -12.83 -15.42 7.66
CA GLN A 371 -12.59 -16.28 6.49
C GLN A 371 -13.30 -15.74 5.24
N LEU A 372 -14.50 -15.17 5.39
CA LEU A 372 -15.19 -14.51 4.28
C LEU A 372 -14.41 -13.30 3.78
N VAL A 373 -13.89 -12.44 4.69
CA VAL A 373 -13.02 -11.32 4.34
C VAL A 373 -11.77 -11.82 3.61
N ALA A 374 -11.10 -12.84 4.13
CA ALA A 374 -9.89 -13.43 3.53
C ALA A 374 -10.17 -13.93 2.10
N ARG A 375 -11.25 -14.67 1.88
CA ARG A 375 -11.65 -15.15 0.54
C ARG A 375 -11.91 -14.01 -0.43
N GLN A 376 -12.57 -12.95 0.03
CA GLN A 376 -12.82 -11.78 -0.81
C GLN A 376 -11.53 -11.06 -1.21
N LEU A 377 -10.59 -10.92 -0.28
CA LEU A 377 -9.27 -10.32 -0.54
C LEU A 377 -8.43 -11.20 -1.48
N ALA A 378 -8.48 -12.51 -1.32
CA ALA A 378 -7.79 -13.47 -2.18
C ALA A 378 -8.40 -13.59 -3.59
N GLY A 379 -9.52 -12.89 -3.87
CA GLY A 379 -10.16 -12.92 -5.19
C GLY A 379 -10.97 -14.19 -5.49
N ALA A 380 -11.21 -15.04 -4.50
CA ALA A 380 -12.03 -16.24 -4.68
C ALA A 380 -13.52 -15.88 -4.95
N PRO A 381 -14.21 -16.61 -5.84
CA PRO A 381 -15.62 -16.38 -6.08
C PRO A 381 -16.43 -16.68 -4.81
N VAL A 382 -17.12 -15.67 -4.30
CA VAL A 382 -18.00 -15.84 -3.14
C VAL A 382 -19.28 -16.55 -3.58
N THR A 383 -19.35 -17.86 -3.34
CA THR A 383 -20.58 -18.61 -3.47
C THR A 383 -21.42 -18.43 -2.20
N SER A 384 -22.14 -17.33 -2.06
CA SER A 384 -23.23 -17.22 -1.08
C SER A 384 -24.18 -16.07 -1.37
N ARG A 385 -25.43 -16.36 -1.11
CA ARG A 385 -26.58 -15.47 -1.13
C ARG A 385 -26.35 -14.27 -0.19
N GLY A 386 -26.07 -13.10 -0.75
CA GLY A 386 -25.95 -11.86 0.00
C GLY A 386 -25.06 -10.87 -0.70
N SER A 387 -25.66 -10.09 -1.56
CA SER A 387 -25.12 -8.99 -2.37
C SER A 387 -24.20 -8.02 -1.66
N TRP A 388 -23.30 -7.44 -2.48
CA TRP A 388 -22.67 -6.15 -2.39
C TRP A 388 -21.15 -6.15 -2.24
N LEU A 389 -20.47 -6.13 -3.40
CA LEU A 389 -19.14 -5.54 -3.58
C LEU A 389 -19.19 -4.56 -4.76
N PRO A 390 -19.26 -3.25 -4.52
CA PRO A 390 -19.37 -2.24 -5.60
C PRO A 390 -18.07 -2.00 -6.39
N TRP A 391 -16.91 -2.39 -5.90
CA TRP A 391 -15.63 -1.96 -6.45
C TRP A 391 -15.07 -2.77 -7.64
N ARG A 392 -15.52 -4.03 -7.82
CA ARG A 392 -15.07 -4.87 -8.96
C ARG A 392 -15.79 -4.59 -10.30
N ARG A 393 -16.72 -3.62 -10.37
CA ARG A 393 -17.51 -3.34 -11.60
C ARG A 393 -17.06 -2.15 -12.43
N ARG A 394 -15.80 -1.71 -12.40
CA ARG A 394 -15.36 -0.61 -13.27
C ARG A 394 -14.28 -0.92 -14.30
N THR A 395 -13.91 -2.20 -14.51
CA THR A 395 -12.95 -2.56 -15.57
C THR A 395 -13.51 -3.43 -16.68
N ALA A 396 -14.82 -3.56 -16.81
CA ALA A 396 -15.41 -4.27 -17.95
C ALA A 396 -16.66 -3.52 -18.44
N LEU A 397 -16.48 -2.42 -19.15
CA LEU A 397 -17.44 -1.87 -20.12
C LEU A 397 -16.78 -0.71 -20.90
N VAL A 398 -15.95 -1.05 -21.88
CA VAL A 398 -15.88 -0.35 -23.17
C VAL A 398 -15.51 -1.39 -24.23
N THR A 399 -16.50 -2.11 -24.71
CA THR A 399 -16.53 -2.62 -26.07
C THR A 399 -18.01 -2.78 -26.46
N ALA A 400 -18.55 -1.77 -27.07
CA ALA A 400 -19.54 -1.81 -28.15
C ALA A 400 -19.68 -0.38 -28.69
#